data_2f04b53996594768e2319f4ba645dbb0
#
_entry.id   2f04b53996594768e2319f4ba645dbb0
#
_cell.length_a   1.000
_cell.length_b   1.000
_cell.length_c   1.000
_cell.angle_alpha   90.00
_cell.angle_beta   90.00
_cell.angle_gamma   90.00
#
_symmetry.space_group_name_H-M   'P 1'
#
loop_
_entity.id
_entity.type
_entity.pdbx_description
1 polymer ?
#
loop_
_entity_poly.entity_id
_entity_poly.type
_entity_poly.pdbx_seq_one_letter_code
_entity_poly.pdbx_strand_id
1 'polypeptide(L)'
;MDELLMERYALAKERVCEIKEEKAVQMPYLDFFQKTAAFLEKNVEIMDGVVFLGEAREPRKLADAADLSIDEWKELNRDLYADILPENYRNSYGNPVYACEKLGEYGKDFSFLYAELRGIVVYAFEKRLWDITVLLELFLEVYGAFAQEEVPTEEELRGILNSYANDYCQDMIEYRTRECVDPELDFAAKIIMNSDFSDLRYLYLFGECITENELGVAAFLNGLSQEEIDSCARTYTEGYRLGFVNGHKDLSKKKTVNIRYNLGFERMVKAAVLQFEEMGLKPVIYRYPTHAVNRRGSYRIGYTGAVANPQFDYDHRQDGALFLDQDFVQKRLRALQTSYEKYKELAYVHAGPACIEVFGEAPFSPVSVKEAWQFSDAQQKLEIEMQNEAGQITNRYIKGDERSFTIIAYPVPEIGGDYEEIFRQIVKINTLDYQLYQKIQQTLIDTLDTAEWVSVK
;
A
#
# COMPACT_ATOMS: atom_id res chain seq x y z
N MET A 1 20.13 12.04 -11.39
CA MET A 1 19.60 10.67 -11.55
C MET A 1 20.81 9.76 -11.70
N ASP A 2 20.83 8.61 -11.10
CA ASP A 2 21.96 7.68 -11.16
C ASP A 2 22.06 7.08 -12.58
N GLU A 3 23.13 7.40 -13.33
CA GLU A 3 23.32 6.96 -14.72
C GLU A 3 23.38 5.43 -14.80
N LEU A 4 23.99 4.77 -13.83
CA LEU A 4 24.07 3.32 -13.76
C LEU A 4 22.67 2.69 -13.60
N LEU A 5 21.81 3.28 -12.76
CA LEU A 5 20.44 2.77 -12.57
C LEU A 5 19.60 2.92 -13.85
N MET A 6 19.77 4.02 -14.58
CA MET A 6 19.11 4.23 -15.87
C MET A 6 19.56 3.22 -16.91
N GLU A 7 20.84 2.90 -16.94
CA GLU A 7 21.39 1.87 -17.86
C GLU A 7 20.86 0.49 -17.51
N ARG A 8 20.87 0.10 -16.22
CA ARG A 8 20.30 -1.18 -15.75
C ARG A 8 18.82 -1.29 -16.13
N TYR A 9 18.04 -0.23 -15.89
CA TYR A 9 16.63 -0.20 -16.26
C TYR A 9 16.43 -0.40 -17.76
N ALA A 10 17.19 0.33 -18.60
CA ALA A 10 17.06 0.24 -20.05
C ALA A 10 17.35 -1.17 -20.57
N LEU A 11 18.43 -1.80 -20.08
CA LEU A 11 18.81 -3.17 -20.45
C LEU A 11 17.78 -4.19 -19.97
N ALA A 12 17.32 -4.08 -18.71
CA ALA A 12 16.33 -5.00 -18.16
C ALA A 12 14.99 -4.89 -18.90
N LYS A 13 14.56 -3.67 -19.20
CA LYS A 13 13.35 -3.41 -19.99
C LYS A 13 13.43 -4.06 -21.39
N GLU A 14 14.51 -3.78 -22.13
CA GLU A 14 14.71 -4.34 -23.48
C GLU A 14 14.62 -5.87 -23.44
N ARG A 15 15.30 -6.48 -22.47
CA ARG A 15 15.33 -7.93 -22.32
C ARG A 15 13.95 -8.52 -21.96
N VAL A 16 13.19 -7.91 -21.08
CA VAL A 16 11.83 -8.36 -20.72
C VAL A 16 10.90 -8.31 -21.94
N CYS A 17 10.97 -7.25 -22.75
CA CYS A 17 10.15 -7.12 -23.95
C CYS A 17 10.42 -8.23 -25.00
N GLU A 18 11.65 -8.77 -25.07
CA GLU A 18 11.99 -9.89 -25.97
C GLU A 18 11.38 -11.22 -25.50
N ILE A 19 11.37 -11.46 -24.18
CA ILE A 19 10.98 -12.74 -23.56
C ILE A 19 9.56 -13.16 -23.93
N LYS A 20 8.64 -12.23 -24.10
CA LYS A 20 7.24 -12.56 -24.46
C LYS A 20 7.10 -13.36 -25.76
N GLU A 21 8.05 -13.24 -26.67
CA GLU A 21 8.07 -13.94 -27.97
C GLU A 21 9.07 -15.12 -27.99
N GLU A 22 9.92 -15.24 -26.98
CA GLU A 22 10.94 -16.27 -26.93
C GLU A 22 10.37 -17.64 -26.56
N LYS A 23 11.10 -18.70 -26.99
CA LYS A 23 10.79 -20.10 -26.71
C LYS A 23 12.01 -20.83 -26.12
N ALA A 24 12.87 -20.10 -25.42
CA ALA A 24 14.08 -20.69 -24.83
C ALA A 24 13.77 -21.56 -23.61
N VAL A 25 12.65 -21.30 -22.92
CA VAL A 25 12.19 -22.05 -21.74
C VAL A 25 11.23 -23.17 -22.20
N GLN A 26 11.35 -24.35 -21.60
CA GLN A 26 10.45 -25.47 -21.90
C GLN A 26 9.08 -25.31 -21.19
N MET A 27 8.06 -25.98 -21.75
CA MET A 27 6.77 -26.14 -21.08
C MET A 27 6.93 -26.98 -19.80
N PRO A 28 6.19 -26.69 -18.73
CA PRO A 28 5.07 -25.74 -18.64
C PRO A 28 5.47 -24.29 -18.29
N TYR A 29 6.74 -24.03 -18.01
CA TYR A 29 7.22 -22.73 -17.49
C TYR A 29 7.13 -21.61 -18.52
N LEU A 30 7.20 -21.94 -19.82
CA LEU A 30 7.13 -20.96 -20.91
C LEU A 30 5.91 -20.05 -20.83
N ASP A 31 4.73 -20.61 -20.54
CA ASP A 31 3.48 -19.84 -20.43
C ASP A 31 3.54 -18.80 -19.30
N PHE A 32 4.13 -19.17 -18.15
CA PHE A 32 4.36 -18.24 -17.04
C PHE A 32 5.23 -17.06 -17.48
N PHE A 33 6.38 -17.34 -18.06
CA PHE A 33 7.34 -16.29 -18.42
C PHE A 33 6.79 -15.36 -19.50
N GLN A 34 6.13 -15.89 -20.55
CA GLN A 34 5.55 -15.07 -21.60
C GLN A 34 4.42 -14.16 -21.09
N LYS A 35 3.50 -14.68 -20.26
CA LYS A 35 2.43 -13.89 -19.66
C LYS A 35 2.95 -12.84 -18.70
N THR A 36 3.92 -13.21 -17.88
CA THR A 36 4.52 -12.28 -16.91
C THR A 36 5.33 -11.20 -17.62
N ALA A 37 6.10 -11.54 -18.67
CA ALA A 37 6.82 -10.57 -19.49
C ALA A 37 5.86 -9.54 -20.14
N ALA A 38 4.74 -10.01 -20.69
CA ALA A 38 3.73 -9.12 -21.28
C ALA A 38 3.10 -8.20 -20.22
N PHE A 39 2.87 -8.69 -19.00
CA PHE A 39 2.40 -7.88 -17.87
C PHE A 39 3.43 -6.82 -17.45
N LEU A 40 4.70 -7.20 -17.33
CA LEU A 40 5.78 -6.29 -16.98
C LEU A 40 5.99 -5.22 -18.06
N GLU A 41 5.99 -5.59 -19.35
CA GLU A 41 6.11 -4.66 -20.48
C GLU A 41 5.03 -3.54 -20.40
N LYS A 42 3.76 -3.90 -20.20
CA LYS A 42 2.67 -2.94 -20.04
C LYS A 42 2.97 -1.90 -18.94
N ASN A 43 3.49 -2.34 -17.81
CA ASN A 43 3.80 -1.45 -16.69
C ASN A 43 5.05 -0.59 -16.94
N VAL A 44 6.03 -1.10 -17.67
CA VAL A 44 7.18 -0.32 -18.11
C VAL A 44 6.76 0.77 -19.11
N GLU A 45 5.80 0.50 -19.99
CA GLU A 45 5.21 1.50 -20.89
C GLU A 45 4.54 2.64 -20.09
N ILE A 46 3.79 2.31 -19.03
CA ILE A 46 3.22 3.32 -18.11
C ILE A 46 4.32 4.12 -17.43
N MET A 47 5.38 3.47 -16.97
CA MET A 47 6.55 4.15 -16.42
C MET A 47 7.15 5.16 -17.42
N ASP A 48 7.17 4.84 -18.69
CA ASP A 48 7.65 5.71 -19.77
C ASP A 48 6.62 6.78 -20.21
N GLY A 49 5.43 6.76 -19.61
CA GLY A 49 4.36 7.72 -19.90
C GLY A 49 3.58 7.40 -21.18
N VAL A 50 3.44 6.11 -21.50
CA VAL A 50 2.67 5.62 -22.65
C VAL A 50 1.75 4.50 -22.20
N VAL A 51 0.55 4.43 -22.77
CA VAL A 51 -0.38 3.32 -22.61
C VAL A 51 -0.94 2.90 -23.99
N PHE A 52 -1.32 1.64 -24.10
CA PHE A 52 -1.95 1.07 -25.29
C PHE A 52 -3.37 0.62 -24.92
N LEU A 53 -4.37 1.26 -25.50
CA LEU A 53 -5.78 1.01 -25.20
C LEU A 53 -6.51 0.47 -26.42
N GLY A 54 -7.61 -0.27 -26.16
CA GLY A 54 -8.48 -0.84 -27.18
C GLY A 54 -7.83 -1.96 -27.99
N GLU A 55 -8.63 -2.55 -28.90
CA GLU A 55 -8.19 -3.67 -29.78
C GLU A 55 -7.05 -3.29 -30.73
N ALA A 56 -7.02 -2.04 -31.17
CA ALA A 56 -5.98 -1.54 -32.10
C ALA A 56 -4.63 -1.27 -31.43
N ARG A 57 -4.56 -1.29 -30.09
CA ARG A 57 -3.35 -0.99 -29.32
C ARG A 57 -2.61 0.27 -29.80
N GLU A 58 -3.34 1.36 -30.01
CA GLU A 58 -2.75 2.64 -30.37
C GLU A 58 -2.05 3.29 -29.16
N PRO A 59 -0.82 3.78 -29.33
CA PRO A 59 -0.09 4.41 -28.23
C PRO A 59 -0.74 5.74 -27.86
N ARG A 60 -0.97 5.94 -26.57
CA ARG A 60 -1.49 7.17 -25.99
C ARG A 60 -0.51 7.67 -24.94
N LYS A 61 -0.31 8.99 -24.92
CA LYS A 61 0.48 9.62 -23.87
C LYS A 61 -0.24 9.51 -22.53
N LEU A 62 0.51 9.29 -21.47
CA LEU A 62 0.03 9.25 -20.10
C LEU A 62 0.93 10.13 -19.20
N ALA A 63 0.63 11.41 -19.16
CA ALA A 63 1.34 12.37 -18.31
C ALA A 63 0.40 13.07 -17.31
N ASP A 64 -0.91 13.12 -17.61
CA ASP A 64 -1.93 13.79 -16.82
C ASP A 64 -3.24 12.99 -16.82
N ALA A 65 -4.11 13.23 -15.83
CA ALA A 65 -5.45 12.63 -15.77
C ALA A 65 -6.30 12.94 -17.02
N ALA A 66 -6.09 14.11 -17.63
CA ALA A 66 -6.81 14.56 -18.81
C ALA A 66 -6.41 13.85 -20.12
N ASP A 67 -5.30 13.10 -20.13
CA ASP A 67 -4.83 12.39 -21.34
C ASP A 67 -5.76 11.25 -21.78
N LEU A 68 -6.55 10.71 -20.84
CA LEU A 68 -7.55 9.67 -21.08
C LEU A 68 -8.94 10.12 -20.62
N SER A 69 -9.99 9.60 -21.28
CA SER A 69 -11.37 9.72 -20.78
C SER A 69 -11.56 8.87 -19.51
N ILE A 70 -12.63 9.10 -18.77
CA ILE A 70 -12.93 8.31 -17.55
C ILE A 70 -13.14 6.83 -17.90
N ASP A 71 -13.72 6.50 -19.04
CA ASP A 71 -13.96 5.13 -19.46
C ASP A 71 -12.63 4.45 -19.84
N GLU A 72 -11.73 5.14 -20.54
CA GLU A 72 -10.39 4.64 -20.84
C GLU A 72 -9.57 4.41 -19.56
N TRP A 73 -9.70 5.28 -18.55
CA TRP A 73 -9.09 5.07 -17.24
C TRP A 73 -9.65 3.83 -16.52
N LYS A 74 -10.97 3.65 -16.55
CA LYS A 74 -11.63 2.46 -15.99
C LYS A 74 -11.14 1.19 -16.67
N GLU A 75 -11.05 1.21 -18.00
CA GLU A 75 -10.54 0.07 -18.80
C GLU A 75 -9.09 -0.23 -18.44
N LEU A 76 -8.19 0.76 -18.43
CA LEU A 76 -6.79 0.61 -18.06
C LEU A 76 -6.63 0.04 -16.64
N ASN A 77 -7.33 0.62 -15.69
CA ASN A 77 -7.27 0.19 -14.29
C ASN A 77 -7.76 -1.26 -14.14
N ARG A 78 -8.91 -1.61 -14.73
CA ARG A 78 -9.41 -2.99 -14.73
C ARG A 78 -8.42 -3.96 -15.38
N ASP A 79 -7.78 -3.58 -16.48
CA ASP A 79 -6.82 -4.41 -17.20
C ASP A 79 -5.54 -4.66 -16.38
N LEU A 80 -5.07 -3.66 -15.61
CA LEU A 80 -3.92 -3.79 -14.72
C LEU A 80 -4.15 -4.75 -13.54
N TYR A 81 -5.39 -4.95 -13.14
CA TYR A 81 -5.77 -5.82 -12.03
C TYR A 81 -6.55 -7.07 -12.48
N ALA A 82 -6.80 -7.22 -13.80
CA ALA A 82 -7.68 -8.25 -14.34
C ALA A 82 -7.35 -9.68 -13.90
N ASP A 83 -6.08 -10.01 -13.82
CA ASP A 83 -5.58 -11.34 -13.50
C ASP A 83 -5.88 -11.78 -12.05
N ILE A 84 -5.98 -10.83 -11.13
CA ILE A 84 -6.26 -11.11 -9.72
C ILE A 84 -7.72 -10.85 -9.33
N LEU A 85 -8.54 -10.21 -10.19
CA LEU A 85 -9.96 -10.03 -9.91
C LEU A 85 -10.64 -11.39 -9.62
N PRO A 86 -11.64 -11.45 -8.73
CA PRO A 86 -12.26 -12.71 -8.28
C PRO A 86 -12.69 -13.63 -9.42
N GLU A 87 -13.23 -13.06 -10.51
CA GLU A 87 -13.69 -13.83 -11.69
C GLU A 87 -12.56 -14.51 -12.47
N ASN A 88 -11.33 -13.98 -12.41
CA ASN A 88 -10.16 -14.48 -13.15
C ASN A 88 -9.14 -15.20 -12.27
N TYR A 89 -9.15 -14.93 -10.97
CA TYR A 89 -8.12 -15.36 -10.02
C TYR A 89 -7.84 -16.85 -10.04
N ARG A 90 -8.87 -17.69 -10.26
CA ARG A 90 -8.72 -19.14 -10.36
C ARG A 90 -7.78 -19.62 -11.48
N ASN A 91 -7.46 -18.74 -12.44
CA ASN A 91 -6.58 -19.04 -13.58
C ASN A 91 -5.33 -18.12 -13.58
N SER A 92 -5.05 -17.44 -12.49
CA SER A 92 -3.91 -16.56 -12.31
C SER A 92 -2.72 -17.30 -11.70
N TYR A 93 -1.50 -17.00 -12.12
CA TYR A 93 -0.30 -17.45 -11.43
C TYR A 93 -0.11 -16.83 -10.04
N GLY A 94 -0.81 -15.75 -9.72
CA GLY A 94 -0.94 -15.23 -8.37
C GLY A 94 -1.80 -16.10 -7.45
N ASN A 95 -2.53 -17.11 -8.01
CA ASN A 95 -3.25 -18.10 -7.22
C ASN A 95 -2.33 -19.30 -6.94
N PRO A 96 -1.95 -19.56 -5.69
CA PRO A 96 -1.02 -20.65 -5.35
C PRO A 96 -1.51 -22.02 -5.82
N VAL A 97 -2.83 -22.27 -5.77
CA VAL A 97 -3.40 -23.54 -6.23
C VAL A 97 -3.21 -23.73 -7.73
N TYR A 98 -3.57 -22.71 -8.52
CA TYR A 98 -3.39 -22.75 -9.97
C TYR A 98 -1.90 -22.85 -10.34
N ALA A 99 -1.04 -22.10 -9.70
CA ALA A 99 0.40 -22.15 -9.95
C ALA A 99 0.97 -23.56 -9.68
N CYS A 100 0.58 -24.21 -8.57
CA CYS A 100 0.98 -25.59 -8.27
C CYS A 100 0.38 -26.60 -9.25
N GLU A 101 -0.87 -26.42 -9.70
CA GLU A 101 -1.46 -27.28 -10.75
C GLU A 101 -0.71 -27.20 -12.08
N LYS A 102 -0.19 -26.03 -12.44
CA LYS A 102 0.50 -25.78 -13.71
C LYS A 102 2.00 -26.07 -13.68
N LEU A 103 2.66 -25.74 -12.57
CA LEU A 103 4.11 -25.70 -12.45
C LEU A 103 4.67 -26.76 -11.47
N GLY A 104 3.79 -27.60 -10.91
CA GLY A 104 4.17 -28.66 -9.99
C GLY A 104 4.82 -28.13 -8.72
N GLU A 105 5.98 -28.68 -8.37
CA GLU A 105 6.74 -28.33 -7.16
C GLU A 105 7.18 -26.88 -7.12
N TYR A 106 7.39 -26.23 -8.25
CA TYR A 106 7.78 -24.83 -8.34
C TYR A 106 6.61 -23.85 -8.15
N GLY A 107 5.35 -24.33 -8.22
CA GLY A 107 4.18 -23.46 -8.28
C GLY A 107 4.06 -22.49 -7.12
N LYS A 108 4.43 -22.92 -5.92
CA LYS A 108 4.39 -22.07 -4.72
C LYS A 108 5.38 -20.90 -4.81
N ASP A 109 6.58 -21.15 -5.31
CA ASP A 109 7.63 -20.16 -5.47
C ASP A 109 7.33 -19.20 -6.62
N PHE A 110 6.77 -19.70 -7.72
CA PHE A 110 6.30 -18.88 -8.83
C PHE A 110 5.08 -18.01 -8.46
N SER A 111 4.19 -18.49 -7.59
CA SER A 111 3.08 -17.69 -7.08
C SER A 111 3.58 -16.51 -6.23
N PHE A 112 4.57 -16.76 -5.37
CA PHE A 112 5.28 -15.70 -4.66
C PHE A 112 5.91 -14.69 -5.61
N LEU A 113 6.70 -15.18 -6.58
CA LEU A 113 7.36 -14.32 -7.57
C LEU A 113 6.36 -13.45 -8.31
N TYR A 114 5.24 -14.03 -8.76
CA TYR A 114 4.19 -13.30 -9.47
C TYR A 114 3.57 -12.21 -8.59
N ALA A 115 3.27 -12.52 -7.34
CA ALA A 115 2.71 -11.55 -6.39
C ALA A 115 3.68 -10.41 -6.09
N GLU A 116 4.98 -10.68 -6.00
CA GLU A 116 6.01 -9.66 -5.81
C GLU A 116 6.14 -8.75 -7.03
N LEU A 117 6.19 -9.34 -8.23
CA LEU A 117 6.28 -8.60 -9.50
C LEU A 117 5.07 -7.70 -9.74
N ARG A 118 3.88 -8.01 -9.19
CA ARG A 118 2.70 -7.15 -9.29
C ARG A 118 2.88 -5.77 -8.65
N GLY A 119 3.82 -5.63 -7.73
CA GLY A 119 4.20 -4.33 -7.18
C GLY A 119 4.59 -3.30 -8.24
N ILE A 120 5.00 -3.73 -9.43
CA ILE A 120 5.37 -2.86 -10.55
C ILE A 120 4.26 -1.90 -10.96
N VAL A 121 2.97 -2.28 -10.82
CA VAL A 121 1.82 -1.44 -11.19
C VAL A 121 1.92 -0.08 -10.51
N VAL A 122 1.93 -0.09 -9.19
CA VAL A 122 1.94 1.15 -8.41
C VAL A 122 3.27 1.91 -8.54
N TYR A 123 4.37 1.20 -8.70
CA TYR A 123 5.69 1.82 -8.90
C TYR A 123 5.82 2.51 -10.26
N ALA A 124 5.14 2.02 -11.30
CA ALA A 124 5.11 2.66 -12.60
C ALA A 124 4.44 4.05 -12.54
N PHE A 125 3.34 4.18 -11.80
CA PHE A 125 2.68 5.46 -11.59
C PHE A 125 3.51 6.41 -10.72
N GLU A 126 4.14 5.92 -9.66
CA GLU A 126 5.03 6.73 -8.79
C GLU A 126 6.39 7.07 -9.45
N LYS A 127 6.69 6.51 -10.63
CA LYS A 127 7.99 6.67 -11.30
C LYS A 127 9.17 6.18 -10.44
N ARG A 128 8.98 5.09 -9.71
CA ARG A 128 9.97 4.49 -8.81
C ARG A 128 10.96 3.62 -9.58
N LEU A 129 11.88 4.26 -10.25
CA LEU A 129 12.84 3.64 -11.17
C LEU A 129 13.63 2.48 -10.51
N TRP A 130 14.09 2.67 -9.26
CA TRP A 130 14.86 1.64 -8.55
C TRP A 130 14.03 0.37 -8.32
N ASP A 131 12.81 0.52 -7.79
CA ASP A 131 11.93 -0.62 -7.49
C ASP A 131 11.58 -1.40 -8.76
N ILE A 132 11.25 -0.69 -9.83
CA ILE A 132 10.95 -1.31 -11.13
C ILE A 132 12.17 -2.07 -11.65
N THR A 133 13.36 -1.46 -11.63
CA THR A 133 14.58 -2.09 -12.12
C THR A 133 14.85 -3.40 -11.37
N VAL A 134 14.76 -3.38 -10.05
CA VAL A 134 15.00 -4.56 -9.21
C VAL A 134 13.97 -5.67 -9.49
N LEU A 135 12.69 -5.33 -9.70
CA LEU A 135 11.66 -6.32 -10.07
C LEU A 135 11.92 -6.93 -11.46
N LEU A 136 12.33 -6.11 -12.44
CA LEU A 136 12.69 -6.62 -13.76
C LEU A 136 13.91 -7.55 -13.69
N GLU A 137 14.93 -7.18 -12.94
CA GLU A 137 16.14 -8.00 -12.74
C GLU A 137 15.82 -9.32 -12.02
N LEU A 138 14.97 -9.30 -10.99
CA LEU A 138 14.49 -10.53 -10.34
C LEU A 138 13.80 -11.46 -11.35
N PHE A 139 12.90 -10.92 -12.18
CA PHE A 139 12.25 -11.72 -13.23
C PHE A 139 13.25 -12.30 -14.20
N LEU A 140 14.25 -11.51 -14.64
CA LEU A 140 15.29 -11.92 -15.58
C LEU A 140 16.23 -12.98 -15.00
N GLU A 141 16.56 -12.89 -13.72
CA GLU A 141 17.41 -13.86 -13.03
C GLU A 141 16.72 -15.23 -12.98
N VAL A 142 15.43 -15.26 -12.59
CA VAL A 142 14.65 -16.50 -12.58
C VAL A 142 14.47 -17.03 -14.00
N TYR A 143 14.14 -16.19 -14.98
CA TYR A 143 14.06 -16.59 -16.38
C TYR A 143 15.37 -17.19 -16.88
N GLY A 144 16.50 -16.55 -16.61
CA GLY A 144 17.83 -17.01 -17.00
C GLY A 144 18.17 -18.38 -16.45
N ALA A 145 17.75 -18.70 -15.22
CA ALA A 145 17.93 -20.01 -14.63
C ALA A 145 17.12 -21.09 -15.37
N PHE A 146 15.86 -20.79 -15.73
CA PHE A 146 14.98 -21.72 -16.46
C PHE A 146 15.28 -21.82 -17.96
N ALA A 147 16.04 -20.91 -18.53
CA ALA A 147 16.46 -20.91 -19.93
C ALA A 147 17.74 -21.73 -20.17
N GLN A 148 18.31 -22.40 -19.16
CA GLN A 148 19.44 -23.31 -19.27
C GLN A 148 19.00 -24.68 -19.83
N GLU A 149 19.97 -25.53 -20.19
CA GLU A 149 19.69 -26.90 -20.66
C GLU A 149 19.01 -27.74 -19.55
N GLU A 150 19.42 -27.56 -18.31
CA GLU A 150 18.80 -28.18 -17.13
C GLU A 150 17.99 -27.14 -16.34
N VAL A 151 16.75 -27.52 -16.00
CA VAL A 151 15.89 -26.70 -15.17
C VAL A 151 16.47 -26.63 -13.74
N PRO A 152 16.53 -25.46 -13.08
CA PRO A 152 17.07 -25.36 -11.73
C PRO A 152 16.26 -26.23 -10.77
N THR A 153 16.88 -26.71 -9.72
CA THR A 153 16.17 -27.38 -8.62
C THR A 153 15.28 -26.38 -7.87
N GLU A 154 14.28 -26.89 -7.13
CA GLU A 154 13.44 -26.05 -6.26
C GLU A 154 14.29 -25.27 -5.25
N GLU A 155 15.36 -25.85 -4.71
CA GLU A 155 16.27 -25.20 -3.78
C GLU A 155 17.05 -24.05 -4.44
N GLU A 156 17.49 -24.21 -5.67
CA GLU A 156 18.16 -23.14 -6.44
C GLU A 156 17.21 -22.00 -6.74
N LEU A 157 15.96 -22.27 -7.15
CA LEU A 157 14.94 -21.22 -7.33
C LEU A 157 14.69 -20.47 -6.01
N ARG A 158 14.48 -21.17 -4.91
CA ARG A 158 14.33 -20.55 -3.58
C ARG A 158 15.57 -19.77 -3.17
N GLY A 159 16.76 -20.22 -3.56
CA GLY A 159 18.00 -19.49 -3.37
C GLY A 159 17.96 -18.11 -4.03
N ILE A 160 17.51 -18.02 -5.29
CA ILE A 160 17.36 -16.75 -6.02
C ILE A 160 16.36 -15.83 -5.29
N LEU A 161 15.17 -16.34 -4.96
CA LEU A 161 14.12 -15.54 -4.30
C LEU A 161 14.54 -15.08 -2.90
N ASN A 162 15.25 -15.93 -2.17
CA ASN A 162 15.81 -15.59 -0.85
C ASN A 162 16.92 -14.53 -0.98
N SER A 163 17.82 -14.67 -1.97
CA SER A 163 18.86 -13.67 -2.25
C SER A 163 18.26 -12.32 -2.57
N TYR A 164 17.22 -12.25 -3.40
CA TYR A 164 16.50 -11.02 -3.67
C TYR A 164 16.04 -10.33 -2.38
N ALA A 165 15.31 -11.05 -1.51
CA ALA A 165 14.82 -10.48 -0.26
C ALA A 165 15.96 -10.02 0.66
N ASN A 166 17.06 -10.77 0.69
CA ASN A 166 18.22 -10.48 1.53
C ASN A 166 19.08 -9.34 0.98
N ASP A 167 19.40 -9.34 -0.31
CA ASP A 167 20.35 -8.39 -0.88
C ASP A 167 19.77 -6.98 -0.95
N TYR A 168 18.46 -6.88 -1.25
CA TYR A 168 17.77 -5.59 -1.29
C TYR A 168 17.08 -5.19 0.03
N CYS A 169 17.22 -5.98 1.10
CA CYS A 169 16.61 -5.69 2.41
C CYS A 169 16.97 -4.31 2.93
N GLN A 170 18.26 -3.91 2.86
CA GLN A 170 18.73 -2.61 3.35
C GLN A 170 18.04 -1.46 2.60
N ASP A 171 18.01 -1.52 1.26
CA ASP A 171 17.48 -0.45 0.43
C ASP A 171 15.95 -0.33 0.59
N MET A 172 15.23 -1.46 0.61
CA MET A 172 13.78 -1.50 0.84
C MET A 172 13.39 -0.94 2.22
N ILE A 173 14.13 -1.29 3.28
CA ILE A 173 13.88 -0.79 4.64
C ILE A 173 14.27 0.69 4.75
N GLU A 174 15.36 1.11 4.13
CA GLU A 174 15.78 2.51 4.13
C GLU A 174 14.75 3.39 3.43
N TYR A 175 14.32 3.01 2.22
CA TYR A 175 13.29 3.75 1.50
C TYR A 175 12.00 3.81 2.32
N ARG A 176 11.54 2.67 2.87
CA ARG A 176 10.35 2.61 3.71
C ARG A 176 10.45 3.51 4.94
N THR A 177 11.60 3.55 5.59
CA THR A 177 11.82 4.42 6.75
C THR A 177 11.78 5.88 6.34
N ARG A 178 12.41 6.23 5.22
CA ARG A 178 12.43 7.59 4.68
C ARG A 178 11.02 8.07 4.32
N GLU A 179 10.26 7.30 3.56
CA GLU A 179 8.90 7.70 3.14
C GLU A 179 7.93 7.89 4.33
N CYS A 180 8.19 7.23 5.46
CA CYS A 180 7.39 7.40 6.68
C CYS A 180 7.63 8.74 7.40
N VAL A 181 8.73 9.46 7.12
CA VAL A 181 9.12 10.65 7.87
C VAL A 181 9.51 11.84 7.00
N ASP A 182 9.79 11.64 5.71
CA ASP A 182 10.29 12.67 4.79
C ASP A 182 9.14 13.27 3.95
N PRO A 183 8.74 14.53 4.20
CA PRO A 183 7.70 15.20 3.44
C PRO A 183 8.12 15.58 2.00
N GLU A 184 9.40 15.39 1.64
CA GLU A 184 9.90 15.62 0.28
C GLU A 184 9.51 14.47 -0.68
N LEU A 185 9.13 13.31 -0.13
CA LEU A 185 8.53 12.22 -0.91
C LEU A 185 7.02 12.47 -1.03
N ASP A 186 6.66 13.38 -1.91
CA ASP A 186 5.38 14.07 -1.96
C ASP A 186 4.45 13.64 -3.11
N PHE A 187 4.65 12.44 -3.68
CA PHE A 187 3.85 11.96 -4.82
C PHE A 187 2.33 12.09 -4.59
N ALA A 188 1.81 11.50 -3.52
CA ALA A 188 0.39 11.57 -3.19
C ALA A 188 -0.05 13.01 -2.83
N ALA A 189 0.78 13.73 -2.08
CA ALA A 189 0.49 15.11 -1.71
C ALA A 189 0.38 16.02 -2.95
N LYS A 190 1.22 15.83 -3.97
CA LYS A 190 1.12 16.56 -5.24
C LYS A 190 -0.19 16.29 -5.98
N ILE A 191 -0.64 15.04 -6.06
CA ILE A 191 -1.93 14.72 -6.65
C ILE A 191 -3.04 15.42 -5.88
N ILE A 192 -3.09 15.28 -4.55
CA ILE A 192 -4.12 15.88 -3.70
C ILE A 192 -4.16 17.41 -3.84
N MET A 193 -3.01 18.07 -3.80
CA MET A 193 -2.97 19.54 -3.79
C MET A 193 -3.26 20.16 -5.16
N ASN A 194 -2.97 19.47 -6.25
CA ASN A 194 -3.09 20.02 -7.62
C ASN A 194 -4.31 19.52 -8.40
N SER A 195 -5.02 18.49 -7.95
CA SER A 195 -6.17 17.95 -8.68
C SER A 195 -7.42 18.83 -8.56
N ASP A 196 -8.20 18.86 -9.63
CA ASP A 196 -9.59 19.26 -9.63
C ASP A 196 -10.45 18.04 -9.25
N PHE A 197 -11.02 18.04 -8.05
CA PHE A 197 -11.78 16.90 -7.55
C PHE A 197 -13.14 16.72 -8.23
N SER A 198 -13.63 17.71 -8.98
CA SER A 198 -14.83 17.52 -9.81
C SER A 198 -14.59 16.55 -10.97
N ASP A 199 -13.33 16.31 -11.31
CA ASP A 199 -12.90 15.36 -12.32
C ASP A 199 -12.32 14.10 -11.67
N LEU A 200 -13.13 13.05 -11.52
CA LEU A 200 -12.76 11.82 -10.82
C LEU A 200 -11.60 11.03 -11.46
N ARG A 201 -11.12 11.43 -12.64
CA ARG A 201 -9.97 10.79 -13.30
C ARG A 201 -8.70 10.87 -12.48
N TYR A 202 -8.58 11.87 -11.59
CA TYR A 202 -7.41 12.00 -10.70
C TYR A 202 -7.18 10.76 -9.82
N LEU A 203 -8.22 10.00 -9.47
CA LEU A 203 -8.10 8.79 -8.64
C LEU A 203 -7.18 7.75 -9.26
N TYR A 204 -7.17 7.64 -10.58
CA TYR A 204 -6.36 6.66 -11.30
C TYR A 204 -4.86 7.00 -11.33
N LEU A 205 -4.50 8.26 -11.07
CA LEU A 205 -3.10 8.69 -11.02
C LEU A 205 -2.31 8.03 -9.87
N PHE A 206 -2.99 7.52 -8.86
CA PHE A 206 -2.35 6.81 -7.76
C PHE A 206 -1.87 5.40 -8.16
N GLY A 207 -2.34 4.86 -9.29
CA GLY A 207 -1.99 3.50 -9.74
C GLY A 207 -2.61 2.38 -8.91
N GLU A 208 -3.51 2.71 -7.97
CA GLU A 208 -4.23 1.75 -7.14
C GLU A 208 -5.45 1.18 -7.88
N CYS A 209 -5.96 0.05 -7.40
CA CYS A 209 -7.25 -0.45 -7.85
C CYS A 209 -8.36 0.52 -7.40
N ILE A 210 -9.18 0.96 -8.36
CA ILE A 210 -10.29 1.90 -8.14
C ILE A 210 -11.58 1.19 -8.47
N THR A 211 -12.51 1.19 -7.52
CA THR A 211 -13.84 0.59 -7.63
C THR A 211 -14.94 1.65 -7.47
N GLU A 212 -16.18 1.19 -7.47
CA GLU A 212 -17.32 2.07 -7.19
C GLU A 212 -17.29 2.63 -5.76
N ASN A 213 -16.51 2.03 -4.82
CA ASN A 213 -16.34 2.57 -3.48
C ASN A 213 -15.57 3.90 -3.51
N GLU A 214 -14.40 3.94 -4.14
CA GLU A 214 -13.57 5.15 -4.23
C GLU A 214 -14.27 6.24 -5.06
N LEU A 215 -14.84 5.85 -6.20
CA LEU A 215 -15.59 6.77 -7.08
C LEU A 215 -16.81 7.34 -6.36
N GLY A 216 -17.58 6.52 -5.65
CA GLY A 216 -18.79 6.94 -4.95
C GLY A 216 -18.50 7.82 -3.74
N VAL A 217 -17.44 7.54 -2.97
CA VAL A 217 -16.98 8.42 -1.88
C VAL A 217 -16.57 9.79 -2.45
N ALA A 218 -15.73 9.81 -3.48
CA ALA A 218 -15.29 11.06 -4.10
C ALA A 218 -16.46 11.88 -4.69
N ALA A 219 -17.39 11.22 -5.38
CA ALA A 219 -18.59 11.86 -5.91
C ALA A 219 -19.48 12.44 -4.80
N PHE A 220 -19.69 11.70 -3.72
CA PHE A 220 -20.47 12.17 -2.56
C PHE A 220 -19.83 13.42 -1.94
N LEU A 221 -18.53 13.37 -1.67
CA LEU A 221 -17.80 14.51 -1.09
C LEU A 221 -17.82 15.72 -2.02
N ASN A 222 -17.83 15.53 -3.34
CA ASN A 222 -17.99 16.62 -4.32
C ASN A 222 -19.36 17.29 -4.26
N GLY A 223 -20.39 16.59 -3.81
CA GLY A 223 -21.72 17.13 -3.57
C GLY A 223 -21.86 18.00 -2.32
N LEU A 224 -20.88 17.95 -1.39
CA LEU A 224 -20.87 18.77 -0.18
C LEU A 224 -20.34 20.18 -0.49
N SER A 225 -20.79 21.16 0.29
CA SER A 225 -20.20 22.50 0.26
C SER A 225 -18.77 22.50 0.82
N GLN A 226 -17.99 23.55 0.50
CA GLN A 226 -16.64 23.67 1.05
C GLN A 226 -16.66 23.81 2.58
N GLU A 227 -17.68 24.48 3.12
CA GLU A 227 -17.87 24.65 4.57
C GLU A 227 -18.09 23.29 5.27
N GLU A 228 -18.89 22.40 4.67
CA GLU A 228 -19.11 21.04 5.18
C GLU A 228 -17.81 20.23 5.15
N ILE A 229 -17.05 20.27 4.04
CA ILE A 229 -15.74 19.61 3.93
C ILE A 229 -14.76 20.13 4.97
N ASP A 230 -14.66 21.45 5.14
CA ASP A 230 -13.78 22.10 6.12
C ASP A 230 -14.18 21.73 7.54
N SER A 231 -15.47 21.59 7.83
CA SER A 231 -16.00 21.14 9.12
C SER A 231 -15.63 19.69 9.40
N CYS A 232 -15.80 18.78 8.42
CA CYS A 232 -15.39 17.38 8.56
C CYS A 232 -13.89 17.26 8.82
N ALA A 233 -13.07 17.98 8.03
CA ALA A 233 -11.63 18.01 8.20
C ALA A 233 -11.23 18.60 9.57
N ARG A 234 -11.91 19.65 10.05
CA ARG A 234 -11.62 20.32 11.33
C ARG A 234 -11.85 19.40 12.53
N THR A 235 -12.88 18.57 12.50
CA THR A 235 -13.11 17.60 13.58
C THR A 235 -11.91 16.66 13.76
N TYR A 236 -11.37 16.22 12.64
CA TYR A 236 -10.23 15.32 12.56
C TYR A 236 -8.92 16.02 12.97
N THR A 237 -8.64 17.21 12.46
CA THR A 237 -7.41 17.96 12.74
C THR A 237 -7.43 18.57 14.17
N GLU A 238 -8.58 19.05 14.64
CA GLU A 238 -8.73 19.55 16.01
C GLU A 238 -8.61 18.43 17.04
N GLY A 239 -9.21 17.25 16.77
CA GLY A 239 -9.01 16.05 17.59
C GLY A 239 -7.53 15.70 17.75
N TYR A 240 -6.77 15.81 16.66
CA TYR A 240 -5.31 15.62 16.68
C TYR A 240 -4.59 16.65 17.57
N ARG A 241 -4.92 17.95 17.42
CA ARG A 241 -4.36 19.03 18.22
C ARG A 241 -4.69 18.85 19.71
N LEU A 242 -5.93 18.48 20.03
CA LEU A 242 -6.36 18.21 21.39
C LEU A 242 -5.62 17.04 22.03
N GLY A 243 -5.21 16.05 21.25
CA GLY A 243 -4.35 14.97 21.73
C GLY A 243 -2.98 15.46 22.25
N PHE A 244 -2.43 16.55 21.68
CA PHE A 244 -1.25 17.22 22.24
C PHE A 244 -1.59 17.99 23.52
N VAL A 245 -2.67 18.77 23.52
CA VAL A 245 -3.08 19.58 24.68
C VAL A 245 -3.38 18.70 25.89
N ASN A 246 -4.25 17.71 25.72
CA ASN A 246 -4.68 16.81 26.80
C ASN A 246 -3.54 15.90 27.29
N GLY A 247 -2.63 15.52 26.38
CA GLY A 247 -1.43 14.75 26.73
C GLY A 247 -0.27 15.58 27.27
N HIS A 248 -0.45 16.92 27.45
CA HIS A 248 0.60 17.85 27.85
C HIS A 248 1.87 17.76 27.01
N LYS A 249 1.70 17.56 25.68
CA LYS A 249 2.77 17.40 24.70
C LYS A 249 3.00 18.71 23.93
N ASP A 250 4.25 18.96 23.56
CA ASP A 250 4.65 20.19 22.88
C ASP A 250 4.57 20.04 21.37
N LEU A 251 3.47 20.49 20.76
CA LEU A 251 3.26 20.47 19.31
C LEU A 251 4.29 21.33 18.55
N SER A 252 4.83 22.40 19.16
CA SER A 252 5.77 23.29 18.49
C SER A 252 7.09 22.64 18.08
N LYS A 253 7.42 21.50 18.69
CA LYS A 253 8.61 20.69 18.36
C LYS A 253 8.41 19.80 17.14
N LYS A 254 7.18 19.68 16.65
CA LYS A 254 6.81 18.80 15.56
C LYS A 254 6.68 19.58 14.26
N LYS A 255 6.96 18.92 13.13
CA LYS A 255 6.98 19.54 11.79
C LYS A 255 6.22 18.74 10.73
N THR A 256 5.93 17.46 10.99
CA THR A 256 5.27 16.59 10.03
C THR A 256 4.16 15.78 10.67
N VAL A 257 3.08 15.53 9.93
CA VAL A 257 1.97 14.65 10.28
C VAL A 257 1.81 13.56 9.22
N ASN A 258 1.67 12.30 9.63
CA ASN A 258 1.40 11.21 8.70
C ASN A 258 -0.11 11.07 8.47
N ILE A 259 -0.58 11.38 7.27
CA ILE A 259 -1.97 11.22 6.87
C ILE A 259 -2.15 9.86 6.19
N ARG A 260 -3.10 9.07 6.68
CA ARG A 260 -3.46 7.73 6.18
C ARG A 260 -4.94 7.71 5.85
N TYR A 261 -5.29 7.20 4.68
CA TYR A 261 -6.68 7.22 4.24
C TYR A 261 -6.91 6.22 3.10
N ASN A 262 -8.18 5.91 2.82
CA ASN A 262 -8.59 5.20 1.62
C ASN A 262 -8.88 6.21 0.50
N LEU A 263 -8.52 5.90 -0.73
CA LEU A 263 -8.78 6.76 -1.89
C LEU A 263 -10.28 7.10 -1.99
N GLY A 264 -10.58 8.27 -2.52
CA GLY A 264 -11.91 8.87 -2.54
C GLY A 264 -12.08 10.01 -1.55
N PHE A 265 -11.24 10.10 -0.50
CA PHE A 265 -11.31 11.14 0.53
C PHE A 265 -10.42 12.36 0.24
N GLU A 266 -9.78 12.47 -0.93
CA GLU A 266 -8.75 13.48 -1.24
C GLU A 266 -9.23 14.91 -1.01
N ARG A 267 -10.50 15.22 -1.31
CA ARG A 267 -11.06 16.54 -1.06
C ARG A 267 -11.06 16.92 0.43
N MET A 268 -11.40 15.97 1.29
CA MET A 268 -11.33 16.15 2.75
C MET A 268 -9.88 16.16 3.25
N VAL A 269 -9.02 15.31 2.67
CA VAL A 269 -7.58 15.28 3.00
C VAL A 269 -6.92 16.59 2.61
N LYS A 270 -7.25 17.21 1.47
CA LYS A 270 -6.74 18.54 1.09
C LYS A 270 -7.09 19.59 2.13
N ALA A 271 -8.35 19.63 2.59
CA ALA A 271 -8.75 20.54 3.65
C ALA A 271 -7.99 20.28 4.97
N ALA A 272 -7.78 19.01 5.32
CA ALA A 272 -7.00 18.62 6.49
C ALA A 272 -5.53 19.04 6.38
N VAL A 273 -4.91 18.87 5.18
CA VAL A 273 -3.53 19.32 4.93
C VAL A 273 -3.39 20.81 5.21
N LEU A 274 -4.29 21.64 4.66
CA LEU A 274 -4.27 23.09 4.88
C LEU A 274 -4.41 23.43 6.37
N GLN A 275 -5.29 22.75 7.11
CA GLN A 275 -5.46 22.94 8.55
C GLN A 275 -4.25 22.46 9.37
N PHE A 276 -3.57 21.39 8.95
CA PHE A 276 -2.31 20.96 9.57
C PHE A 276 -1.17 21.93 9.29
N GLU A 277 -1.11 22.51 8.09
CA GLU A 277 -0.13 23.56 7.75
C GLU A 277 -0.30 24.82 8.65
N GLU A 278 -1.55 25.20 8.96
CA GLU A 278 -1.82 26.26 9.97
C GLU A 278 -1.24 25.92 11.36
N MET A 279 -1.15 24.63 11.69
CA MET A 279 -0.49 24.14 12.92
C MET A 279 1.05 24.00 12.79
N GLY A 280 1.61 24.32 11.63
CA GLY A 280 3.04 24.17 11.33
C GLY A 280 3.47 22.76 10.97
N LEU A 281 2.55 21.90 10.57
CA LEU A 281 2.79 20.50 10.20
C LEU A 281 2.67 20.29 8.69
N LYS A 282 3.74 19.79 8.05
CA LYS A 282 3.72 19.34 6.66
C LYS A 282 3.17 17.91 6.56
N PRO A 283 2.41 17.57 5.50
CA PRO A 283 1.92 16.21 5.33
C PRO A 283 3.04 15.26 4.92
N VAL A 284 2.99 14.05 5.45
CA VAL A 284 3.71 12.86 4.98
C VAL A 284 2.66 11.84 4.59
N ILE A 285 2.54 11.55 3.29
CA ILE A 285 1.50 10.71 2.71
C ILE A 285 2.17 9.68 1.81
N TYR A 286 2.22 8.43 2.24
CA TYR A 286 2.87 7.33 1.54
C TYR A 286 1.90 6.16 1.37
N ARG A 287 2.17 5.32 0.37
CA ARG A 287 1.35 4.13 0.09
C ARG A 287 1.60 2.99 1.07
N TYR A 288 0.65 2.07 1.10
CA TYR A 288 0.88 0.74 1.65
C TYR A 288 1.98 0.01 0.85
N PRO A 289 2.96 -0.64 1.51
CA PRO A 289 4.07 -1.28 0.81
C PRO A 289 3.62 -2.55 0.06
N THR A 290 4.16 -2.77 -1.13
CA THR A 290 3.89 -3.96 -1.95
C THR A 290 4.93 -5.06 -1.81
N HIS A 291 6.20 -4.73 -1.54
CA HIS A 291 7.26 -5.73 -1.33
C HIS A 291 7.00 -6.62 -0.12
N ALA A 292 7.20 -7.93 -0.27
CA ALA A 292 7.03 -8.92 0.79
C ALA A 292 7.89 -8.61 2.04
N VAL A 293 9.07 -8.02 1.86
CA VAL A 293 9.96 -7.57 2.94
C VAL A 293 9.29 -6.53 3.86
N ASN A 294 8.44 -5.68 3.33
CA ASN A 294 7.79 -4.57 4.05
C ASN A 294 6.30 -4.80 4.33
N ARG A 295 5.63 -5.69 3.59
CA ARG A 295 4.22 -6.01 3.82
C ARG A 295 4.02 -6.57 5.24
N ARG A 296 2.93 -6.15 5.86
CA ARG A 296 2.43 -6.73 7.12
C ARG A 296 1.06 -7.32 6.86
N GLY A 297 0.90 -8.60 7.10
CA GLY A 297 -0.23 -9.42 6.63
C GLY A 297 -1.63 -8.89 6.90
N SER A 298 -1.88 -8.14 7.99
CA SER A 298 -3.23 -7.68 8.33
C SER A 298 -3.39 -6.17 8.47
N TYR A 299 -2.32 -5.40 8.33
CA TYR A 299 -2.37 -3.94 8.53
C TYR A 299 -1.88 -3.20 7.29
N ARG A 300 -2.79 -2.47 6.65
CA ARG A 300 -2.47 -1.55 5.57
C ARG A 300 -2.14 -0.17 6.17
N ILE A 301 -0.85 0.18 6.19
CA ILE A 301 -0.37 1.47 6.72
C ILE A 301 0.07 2.36 5.57
N GLY A 302 -0.68 3.43 5.34
CA GLY A 302 -0.45 4.38 4.26
C GLY A 302 -1.78 4.82 3.65
N TYR A 303 -1.75 5.39 2.45
CA TYR A 303 -2.95 5.45 1.63
C TYR A 303 -3.15 4.13 0.88
N THR A 304 -4.39 3.79 0.59
CA THR A 304 -4.76 2.54 -0.10
C THR A 304 -5.91 2.80 -1.06
N GLY A 305 -5.88 2.15 -2.22
CA GLY A 305 -7.06 1.94 -3.05
C GLY A 305 -7.88 0.74 -2.59
N ALA A 306 -8.78 0.30 -3.45
CA ALA A 306 -9.56 -0.92 -3.23
C ALA A 306 -8.68 -2.17 -3.13
N VAL A 307 -9.17 -3.14 -2.40
CA VAL A 307 -8.64 -4.51 -2.45
C VAL A 307 -9.21 -5.18 -3.69
N ALA A 308 -8.39 -5.32 -4.75
CA ALA A 308 -8.83 -5.93 -6.00
C ALA A 308 -9.40 -7.34 -5.79
N ASN A 309 -8.80 -8.12 -4.88
CA ASN A 309 -9.29 -9.43 -4.46
C ASN A 309 -8.80 -9.78 -3.04
N PRO A 310 -9.71 -9.83 -2.05
CA PRO A 310 -9.34 -10.19 -0.68
C PRO A 310 -8.73 -11.60 -0.54
N GLN A 311 -9.08 -12.54 -1.41
CA GLN A 311 -8.48 -13.88 -1.39
C GLN A 311 -7.02 -13.86 -1.84
N PHE A 312 -6.67 -13.06 -2.85
CA PHE A 312 -5.29 -12.85 -3.26
C PHE A 312 -4.44 -12.30 -2.11
N ASP A 313 -4.91 -11.25 -1.43
CA ASP A 313 -4.22 -10.69 -0.27
C ASP A 313 -4.07 -11.72 0.86
N TYR A 314 -5.09 -12.54 1.07
CA TYR A 314 -5.05 -13.58 2.10
C TYR A 314 -4.06 -14.69 1.77
N ASP A 315 -4.00 -15.14 0.51
CA ASP A 315 -3.07 -16.18 0.07
C ASP A 315 -1.61 -15.73 0.20
N HIS A 316 -1.33 -14.45 -0.04
CA HIS A 316 0.01 -13.86 0.01
C HIS A 316 0.38 -13.16 1.32
N ARG A 317 -0.45 -13.28 2.38
CA ARG A 317 -0.22 -12.60 3.67
C ARG A 317 1.02 -13.08 4.43
N GLN A 318 1.51 -14.26 4.13
CA GLN A 318 2.66 -14.89 4.79
C GLN A 318 3.78 -15.27 3.80
N ASP A 319 3.88 -14.60 2.67
CA ASP A 319 4.94 -14.79 1.68
C ASP A 319 6.35 -14.66 2.27
N GLY A 320 6.49 -13.86 3.33
CA GLY A 320 7.71 -13.77 4.11
C GLY A 320 8.23 -15.11 4.66
N ALA A 321 7.39 -16.16 4.70
CA ALA A 321 7.81 -17.49 5.12
C ALA A 321 8.90 -18.09 4.24
N LEU A 322 9.03 -17.61 2.99
CA LEU A 322 10.09 -18.02 2.06
C LEU A 322 11.48 -17.66 2.59
N PHE A 323 11.64 -16.50 3.23
CA PHE A 323 12.96 -15.97 3.61
C PHE A 323 13.11 -15.62 5.10
N LEU A 324 12.04 -15.75 5.91
CA LEU A 324 12.09 -15.39 7.33
C LEU A 324 12.83 -16.45 8.15
N ASP A 325 14.06 -16.12 8.53
CA ASP A 325 14.88 -16.83 9.49
C ASP A 325 15.53 -15.85 10.47
N GLN A 326 16.34 -16.37 11.39
CA GLN A 326 17.01 -15.57 12.42
C GLN A 326 18.00 -14.55 11.82
N ASP A 327 18.68 -14.91 10.74
CA ASP A 327 19.68 -14.06 10.10
C ASP A 327 19.01 -12.91 9.36
N PHE A 328 17.91 -13.19 8.66
CA PHE A 328 17.08 -12.16 8.02
C PHE A 328 16.50 -11.18 9.05
N VAL A 329 15.97 -11.68 10.18
CA VAL A 329 15.46 -10.82 11.27
C VAL A 329 16.55 -9.87 11.75
N GLN A 330 17.76 -10.37 12.04
CA GLN A 330 18.87 -9.52 12.47
C GLN A 330 19.32 -8.51 11.41
N LYS A 331 19.31 -8.91 10.15
CA LYS A 331 19.62 -8.02 9.00
C LYS A 331 18.61 -6.90 8.91
N ARG A 332 17.31 -7.25 8.92
CA ARG A 332 16.20 -6.30 8.83
C ARG A 332 16.17 -5.30 9.98
N LEU A 333 16.39 -5.75 11.21
CA LEU A 333 16.44 -4.86 12.37
C LEU A 333 17.65 -3.91 12.32
N ARG A 334 18.82 -4.39 11.87
CA ARG A 334 19.99 -3.54 11.62
C ARG A 334 19.73 -2.52 10.54
N ALA A 335 19.11 -2.92 9.42
CA ALA A 335 18.70 -2.03 8.35
C ALA A 335 17.79 -0.92 8.88
N LEU A 336 16.77 -1.28 9.68
CA LEU A 336 15.84 -0.33 10.30
C LEU A 336 16.55 0.64 11.24
N GLN A 337 17.43 0.15 12.12
CA GLN A 337 18.20 0.99 13.04
C GLN A 337 19.10 1.97 12.28
N THR A 338 19.81 1.51 11.26
CA THR A 338 20.69 2.34 10.43
C THR A 338 19.90 3.40 9.67
N SER A 339 18.74 3.02 9.13
CA SER A 339 17.86 3.94 8.39
C SER A 339 17.31 5.04 9.31
N TYR A 340 16.81 4.69 10.50
CA TYR A 340 16.37 5.69 11.46
C TYR A 340 17.50 6.60 11.94
N GLU A 341 18.72 6.09 12.13
CA GLU A 341 19.87 6.93 12.49
C GLU A 341 20.21 7.93 11.37
N LYS A 342 20.09 7.50 10.10
CA LYS A 342 20.27 8.36 8.94
C LYS A 342 19.22 9.47 8.85
N TYR A 343 17.95 9.15 9.15
CA TYR A 343 16.82 10.09 9.04
C TYR A 343 16.30 10.57 10.41
N LYS A 344 17.11 10.51 11.46
CA LYS A 344 16.69 10.81 12.83
C LYS A 344 16.09 12.21 13.01
N GLU A 345 16.62 13.20 12.34
CA GLU A 345 16.12 14.59 12.44
C GLU A 345 14.69 14.71 11.90
N LEU A 346 14.36 13.99 10.82
CA LEU A 346 13.00 13.91 10.30
C LEU A 346 12.08 13.10 11.21
N ALA A 347 12.60 12.01 11.78
CA ALA A 347 11.83 11.15 12.68
C ALA A 347 11.47 11.87 14.00
N TYR A 348 12.38 12.65 14.57
CA TYR A 348 12.14 13.37 15.82
C TYR A 348 11.07 14.45 15.70
N VAL A 349 10.91 15.06 14.54
CA VAL A 349 9.89 16.08 14.31
C VAL A 349 8.54 15.52 13.83
N HIS A 350 8.41 14.20 13.73
CA HIS A 350 7.18 13.54 13.34
C HIS A 350 6.15 13.59 14.48
N ALA A 351 4.94 14.08 14.18
CA ALA A 351 3.90 14.36 15.17
C ALA A 351 2.94 13.16 15.40
N GLY A 352 3.02 12.11 14.58
CA GLY A 352 2.18 10.92 14.64
C GLY A 352 1.14 10.84 13.51
N PRO A 353 0.33 9.77 13.50
CA PRO A 353 -0.61 9.51 12.43
C PRO A 353 -1.95 10.23 12.62
N ALA A 354 -2.56 10.59 11.48
CA ALA A 354 -3.91 11.07 11.35
C ALA A 354 -4.62 10.20 10.31
N CYS A 355 -5.61 9.38 10.74
CA CYS A 355 -6.18 8.31 9.93
C CYS A 355 -7.65 8.57 9.58
N ILE A 356 -8.01 8.35 8.32
CA ILE A 356 -9.39 8.20 7.86
C ILE A 356 -9.55 6.73 7.49
N GLU A 357 -10.41 6.03 8.23
CA GLU A 357 -10.73 4.63 8.00
C GLU A 357 -12.08 4.50 7.30
N VAL A 358 -12.35 3.35 6.71
CA VAL A 358 -13.63 3.05 6.08
C VAL A 358 -14.29 1.85 6.74
N PHE A 359 -15.61 1.75 6.56
CA PHE A 359 -16.41 0.61 6.98
C PHE A 359 -17.61 0.40 6.04
N GLY A 360 -18.23 -0.76 6.14
CA GLY A 360 -19.39 -1.11 5.31
C GLY A 360 -19.03 -1.89 4.05
N GLU A 361 -17.78 -2.32 3.94
CA GLU A 361 -17.33 -3.27 2.92
C GLU A 361 -18.03 -4.62 3.11
N ALA A 362 -18.23 -5.37 2.01
CA ALA A 362 -18.83 -6.69 2.06
C ALA A 362 -18.01 -7.66 2.92
N PRO A 363 -18.65 -8.47 3.77
CA PRO A 363 -17.94 -9.46 4.56
C PRO A 363 -17.20 -10.46 3.67
N PHE A 364 -15.93 -10.70 3.96
CA PHE A 364 -15.09 -11.67 3.29
C PHE A 364 -14.75 -12.84 4.21
N SER A 365 -14.92 -14.07 3.71
CA SER A 365 -14.52 -15.29 4.41
C SER A 365 -13.38 -15.96 3.67
N PRO A 366 -12.12 -15.86 4.17
CA PRO A 366 -10.96 -16.38 3.48
C PRO A 366 -10.95 -17.92 3.46
N VAL A 367 -10.44 -18.48 2.36
CA VAL A 367 -10.17 -19.90 2.22
C VAL A 367 -8.66 -20.13 2.34
N SER A 368 -8.24 -20.87 3.36
CA SER A 368 -6.83 -21.23 3.53
C SER A 368 -6.46 -22.41 2.63
N VAL A 369 -5.38 -22.29 1.89
CA VAL A 369 -4.85 -23.33 1.00
C VAL A 369 -3.42 -23.70 1.40
N LYS A 370 -3.07 -24.98 1.26
CA LYS A 370 -1.75 -25.50 1.63
C LYS A 370 -0.67 -25.10 0.63
N GLU A 371 -1.07 -24.73 -0.56
CA GLU A 371 -0.22 -24.25 -1.66
C GLU A 371 0.33 -22.85 -1.41
N ALA A 372 -0.32 -22.02 -0.58
CA ALA A 372 0.19 -20.72 -0.18
C ALA A 372 1.35 -20.86 0.82
N TRP A 373 2.26 -19.88 0.83
CA TRP A 373 3.28 -19.77 1.87
C TRP A 373 2.64 -19.54 3.23
N GLN A 374 3.09 -20.25 4.25
CA GLN A 374 2.60 -20.14 5.62
C GLN A 374 3.77 -20.19 6.59
N PHE A 375 3.75 -19.33 7.60
CA PHE A 375 4.73 -19.38 8.67
C PHE A 375 4.60 -20.67 9.47
N SER A 376 5.72 -21.36 9.69
CA SER A 376 5.82 -22.36 10.74
C SER A 376 5.65 -21.73 12.13
N ASP A 377 5.41 -22.54 13.15
CA ASP A 377 5.31 -22.06 14.54
C ASP A 377 6.57 -21.30 14.99
N ALA A 378 7.73 -21.71 14.49
CA ALA A 378 9.00 -21.04 14.76
C ALA A 378 9.06 -19.66 14.09
N GLN A 379 8.64 -19.58 12.82
CA GLN A 379 8.61 -18.33 12.07
C GLN A 379 7.56 -17.36 12.61
N GLN A 380 6.40 -17.84 13.08
CA GLN A 380 5.41 -16.97 13.75
C GLN A 380 5.99 -16.29 15.00
N LYS A 381 6.78 -17.02 15.79
CA LYS A 381 7.48 -16.44 16.94
C LYS A 381 8.51 -15.40 16.52
N LEU A 382 9.32 -15.73 15.50
CA LEU A 382 10.32 -14.79 14.94
C LEU A 382 9.67 -13.52 14.41
N GLU A 383 8.53 -13.63 13.72
CA GLU A 383 7.78 -12.48 13.19
C GLU A 383 7.29 -11.57 14.33
N ILE A 384 6.72 -12.15 15.40
CA ILE A 384 6.28 -11.40 16.59
C ILE A 384 7.46 -10.70 17.28
N GLU A 385 8.58 -11.41 17.48
CA GLU A 385 9.79 -10.87 18.08
C GLU A 385 10.34 -9.71 17.22
N MET A 386 10.46 -9.92 15.92
CA MET A 386 10.92 -8.91 14.97
C MET A 386 10.04 -7.66 14.98
N GLN A 387 8.72 -7.82 14.99
CA GLN A 387 7.78 -6.68 15.05
C GLN A 387 7.90 -5.90 16.36
N ASN A 388 8.06 -6.61 17.49
CA ASN A 388 8.25 -5.97 18.79
C ASN A 388 9.56 -5.15 18.83
N GLU A 389 10.66 -5.73 18.38
CA GLU A 389 11.95 -5.05 18.33
C GLU A 389 11.94 -3.87 17.35
N ALA A 390 11.34 -4.04 16.16
CA ALA A 390 11.15 -2.96 15.20
C ALA A 390 10.31 -1.81 15.79
N GLY A 391 9.27 -2.13 16.56
CA GLY A 391 8.48 -1.15 17.31
C GLY A 391 9.31 -0.39 18.33
N GLN A 392 10.17 -1.08 19.07
CA GLN A 392 11.08 -0.45 20.04
C GLN A 392 12.12 0.46 19.35
N ILE A 393 12.68 0.03 18.21
CA ILE A 393 13.58 0.87 17.41
C ILE A 393 12.84 2.13 16.97
N THR A 394 11.68 1.99 16.36
CA THR A 394 10.86 3.13 15.90
C THR A 394 10.56 4.10 17.04
N ASN A 395 10.18 3.60 18.22
CA ASN A 395 9.83 4.44 19.36
C ASN A 395 11.02 5.22 19.97
N ARG A 396 12.27 4.85 19.68
CA ARG A 396 13.45 5.65 20.08
C ARG A 396 13.53 6.96 19.32
N TYR A 397 13.06 7.00 18.07
CA TYR A 397 13.13 8.15 17.16
C TYR A 397 11.79 8.89 17.07
N ILE A 398 10.69 8.18 17.01
CA ILE A 398 9.32 8.70 17.00
C ILE A 398 8.69 8.37 18.34
N LYS A 399 9.02 9.16 19.37
CA LYS A 399 8.62 8.88 20.75
C LYS A 399 7.12 8.92 20.92
N GLY A 400 6.56 7.88 21.56
CA GLY A 400 5.12 7.74 21.79
C GLY A 400 4.51 8.84 22.70
N ASP A 401 5.30 9.30 23.69
CA ASP A 401 4.94 10.36 24.62
C ASP A 401 5.03 11.78 24.03
N GLU A 402 5.65 11.92 22.85
CA GLU A 402 5.79 13.19 22.14
C GLU A 402 4.88 13.32 20.90
N ARG A 403 4.05 12.32 20.59
CA ARG A 403 3.18 12.30 19.43
C ARG A 403 1.72 12.22 19.79
N SER A 404 0.84 12.60 18.85
CA SER A 404 -0.60 12.41 18.93
C SER A 404 -1.07 11.43 17.85
N PHE A 405 -2.33 11.11 17.86
CA PHE A 405 -3.02 10.45 16.77
C PHE A 405 -4.48 10.88 16.73
N THR A 406 -5.10 10.73 15.57
CA THR A 406 -6.55 10.83 15.41
C THR A 406 -7.00 9.76 14.42
N ILE A 407 -8.17 9.21 14.66
CA ILE A 407 -8.81 8.25 13.77
C ILE A 407 -10.27 8.67 13.63
N ILE A 408 -10.72 8.79 12.38
CA ILE A 408 -12.12 9.04 12.03
C ILE A 408 -12.52 7.99 11.00
N ALA A 409 -13.78 7.57 11.00
CA ALA A 409 -14.24 6.55 10.07
C ALA A 409 -15.50 7.01 9.33
N TYR A 410 -15.62 6.59 8.07
CA TYR A 410 -16.74 6.86 7.20
C TYR A 410 -17.19 5.60 6.44
N PRO A 411 -18.47 5.51 6.05
CA PRO A 411 -18.94 4.39 5.25
C PRO A 411 -18.46 4.47 3.80
N VAL A 412 -18.44 3.32 3.12
CA VAL A 412 -18.26 3.21 1.67
C VAL A 412 -19.58 2.84 0.98
N PRO A 413 -19.77 3.12 -0.32
CA PRO A 413 -21.00 2.79 -1.07
C PRO A 413 -21.47 1.34 -0.96
N GLU A 414 -20.57 0.40 -0.80
CA GLU A 414 -20.87 -1.03 -0.65
C GLU A 414 -21.74 -1.36 0.58
N ILE A 415 -21.86 -0.42 1.54
CA ILE A 415 -22.77 -0.57 2.70
C ILE A 415 -24.23 -0.72 2.29
N GLY A 416 -24.58 -0.24 1.09
CA GLY A 416 -25.91 -0.41 0.50
C GLY A 416 -26.63 0.87 0.09
N GLY A 417 -27.90 0.74 -0.30
CA GLY A 417 -28.69 1.82 -0.88
C GLY A 417 -28.87 3.08 -0.03
N ASP A 418 -28.71 2.98 1.29
CA ASP A 418 -28.81 4.10 2.22
C ASP A 418 -27.46 4.78 2.51
N TYR A 419 -26.44 4.51 1.70
CA TYR A 419 -25.05 5.00 1.86
C TYR A 419 -24.98 6.50 2.17
N GLU A 420 -25.61 7.35 1.34
CA GLU A 420 -25.54 8.80 1.54
C GLU A 420 -26.16 9.27 2.86
N GLU A 421 -27.30 8.67 3.25
CA GLU A 421 -27.96 8.99 4.53
C GLU A 421 -27.07 8.54 5.68
N ILE A 422 -26.50 7.34 5.63
CA ILE A 422 -25.58 6.82 6.65
C ILE A 422 -24.36 7.75 6.74
N PHE A 423 -23.78 8.14 5.60
CA PHE A 423 -22.64 9.05 5.58
C PHE A 423 -22.97 10.40 6.26
N ARG A 424 -24.13 10.99 5.95
CA ARG A 424 -24.59 12.23 6.59
C ARG A 424 -24.80 12.09 8.09
N GLN A 425 -25.29 10.96 8.56
CA GLN A 425 -25.43 10.67 10.00
C GLN A 425 -24.05 10.54 10.66
N ILE A 426 -23.10 9.87 10.01
CA ILE A 426 -21.73 9.77 10.51
C ILE A 426 -21.06 11.14 10.57
N VAL A 427 -21.25 12.01 9.57
CA VAL A 427 -20.77 13.39 9.61
C VAL A 427 -21.32 14.10 10.88
N LYS A 428 -22.62 13.99 11.16
CA LYS A 428 -23.22 14.58 12.36
C LYS A 428 -22.58 14.03 13.64
N ILE A 429 -22.36 12.71 13.71
CA ILE A 429 -21.73 12.08 14.89
C ILE A 429 -20.29 12.58 15.03
N ASN A 430 -19.53 12.64 13.96
CA ASN A 430 -18.13 13.05 13.98
C ASN A 430 -17.95 14.55 14.28
N THR A 431 -18.96 15.39 14.00
CA THR A 431 -18.93 16.85 14.23
C THR A 431 -19.65 17.29 15.51
N LEU A 432 -19.97 16.35 16.41
CA LEU A 432 -20.61 16.65 17.67
C LEU A 432 -19.74 17.53 18.59
N ASP A 433 -20.41 18.31 19.48
CA ASP A 433 -19.73 19.09 20.51
C ASP A 433 -18.94 18.19 21.47
N TYR A 434 -17.62 18.11 21.22
CA TYR A 434 -16.72 17.27 22.00
C TYR A 434 -16.67 17.66 23.49
N GLN A 435 -16.90 18.94 23.84
CA GLN A 435 -16.90 19.38 25.24
C GLN A 435 -18.10 18.82 26.01
N LEU A 436 -19.26 18.76 25.37
CA LEU A 436 -20.43 18.10 25.93
C LEU A 436 -20.18 16.58 26.10
N TYR A 437 -19.63 15.93 25.07
CA TYR A 437 -19.29 14.53 25.14
C TYR A 437 -18.25 14.22 26.21
N GLN A 438 -17.21 15.02 26.33
CA GLN A 438 -16.22 14.88 27.39
C GLN A 438 -16.83 14.90 28.78
N LYS A 439 -17.80 15.80 29.01
CA LYS A 439 -18.53 15.87 30.30
C LYS A 439 -19.36 14.62 30.56
N ILE A 440 -20.06 14.10 29.52
CA ILE A 440 -20.83 12.87 29.61
C ILE A 440 -19.92 11.69 29.93
N GLN A 441 -18.82 11.55 29.17
CA GLN A 441 -17.83 10.50 29.37
C GLN A 441 -17.20 10.56 30.76
N GLN A 442 -16.86 11.79 31.27
CA GLN A 442 -16.30 11.95 32.59
C GLN A 442 -17.30 11.48 33.69
N THR A 443 -18.59 11.76 33.52
CA THR A 443 -19.61 11.26 34.44
C THR A 443 -19.67 9.71 34.45
N LEU A 444 -19.51 9.07 33.30
CA LEU A 444 -19.43 7.61 33.20
C LEU A 444 -18.16 7.08 33.87
N ILE A 445 -17.02 7.71 33.61
CA ILE A 445 -15.72 7.34 34.23
C ILE A 445 -15.83 7.46 35.76
N ASP A 446 -16.28 8.59 36.26
CA ASP A 446 -16.44 8.83 37.71
C ASP A 446 -17.37 7.78 38.37
N THR A 447 -18.38 7.34 37.62
CA THR A 447 -19.30 6.27 38.09
C THR A 447 -18.61 4.91 38.10
N LEU A 448 -17.87 4.58 37.04
CA LEU A 448 -17.13 3.32 36.90
C LEU A 448 -16.01 3.23 37.96
N ASP A 449 -15.33 4.31 38.24
CA ASP A 449 -14.25 4.39 39.26
C ASP A 449 -14.74 4.08 40.66
N THR A 450 -16.04 4.29 40.93
CA THR A 450 -16.67 3.94 42.22
C THR A 450 -17.21 2.50 42.26
N ALA A 451 -17.22 1.78 41.13
CA ALA A 451 -17.78 0.43 41.04
C ALA A 451 -16.78 -0.64 41.48
N GLU A 452 -17.23 -1.56 42.33
CA GLU A 452 -16.43 -2.75 42.69
C GLU A 452 -16.41 -3.79 41.58
N TRP A 453 -17.43 -3.84 40.73
CA TRP A 453 -17.52 -4.74 39.57
C TRP A 453 -18.46 -4.15 38.50
N VAL A 454 -18.23 -4.55 37.26
CA VAL A 454 -19.01 -4.14 36.08
C VAL A 454 -19.47 -5.40 35.34
N SER A 455 -20.76 -5.49 35.02
CA SER A 455 -21.34 -6.55 34.18
C SER A 455 -21.69 -6.01 32.81
N VAL A 456 -21.14 -6.63 31.78
CA VAL A 456 -21.46 -6.32 30.37
C VAL A 456 -22.32 -7.46 29.83
N LYS A 457 -23.50 -7.13 29.30
CA LYS A 457 -24.45 -8.09 28.71
C LYS A 457 -24.56 -7.86 27.22
#